data_fd75b8b9bcef66e7ef2171cc706ef508
#
_entry.id   fd75b8b9bcef66e7ef2171cc706ef508
#
_cell.length_a   1.000
_cell.length_b   1.000
_cell.length_c   1.000
_cell.angle_alpha   90.00
_cell.angle_beta   90.00
_cell.angle_gamma   90.00
#
_symmetry.space_group_name_H-M   'P 1'
#
loop_
_entity.id
_entity.type
_entity.pdbx_description
1 polymer ?
#
loop_
_entity_poly.entity_id
_entity_poly.type
_entity_poly.pdbx_seq_one_letter_code
_entity_poly.pdbx_strand_id
1 'polypeptide(L)'
;MKLSEEIKQAEFPDAHTEAVLNLHFTSHWLYRVFQEHLKDFDISNEQYNVLRILRGNRESTYNLCEVQERMLNRTANATRLVEKLRRRGLVSRQSNEEDRRRVDIAITREGLSLLAEMDQPSEEMNRRTAKALTSEEARTLTRLLERLRERLEITPLT
;
A
#
# COMPACT_ATOMS: atom_id res chain seq x y z
N MET A 1 -18.21 6.44 14.69
CA MET A 1 -17.74 7.32 13.60
C MET A 1 -18.53 6.93 12.35
N LYS A 2 -19.63 7.64 12.10
CA LYS A 2 -20.45 7.45 10.89
C LYS A 2 -20.01 8.46 9.84
N LEU A 3 -20.03 8.08 8.55
CA LEU A 3 -19.63 8.97 7.46
C LEU A 3 -20.39 10.31 7.51
N SER A 4 -21.71 10.24 7.69
CA SER A 4 -22.60 11.44 7.75
C SER A 4 -22.19 12.44 8.84
N GLU A 5 -21.71 11.95 9.96
CA GLU A 5 -21.22 12.78 11.09
C GLU A 5 -19.88 13.43 10.76
N GLU A 6 -18.95 12.64 10.15
CA GLU A 6 -17.58 13.07 9.84
C GLU A 6 -17.54 14.15 8.76
N ILE A 7 -18.34 13.98 7.70
CA ILE A 7 -18.39 14.95 6.60
C ILE A 7 -19.53 15.98 6.75
N LYS A 8 -20.28 15.93 7.89
CA LYS A 8 -21.40 16.84 8.20
C LYS A 8 -22.47 16.88 7.11
N GLN A 9 -22.77 15.72 6.53
CA GLN A 9 -23.79 15.53 5.52
C GLN A 9 -24.81 14.48 5.98
N ALA A 10 -26.03 14.90 6.31
CA ALA A 10 -27.06 14.04 6.89
C ALA A 10 -27.68 13.06 5.89
N GLU A 11 -27.80 13.47 4.62
CA GLU A 11 -28.47 12.70 3.58
C GLU A 11 -27.59 12.56 2.33
N PHE A 12 -27.71 11.41 1.68
CA PHE A 12 -27.04 11.12 0.41
C PHE A 12 -28.08 10.95 -0.69
N PRO A 13 -27.78 11.33 -1.96
CA PRO A 13 -28.69 11.19 -3.08
C PRO A 13 -29.16 9.74 -3.30
N ASP A 14 -28.25 8.79 -3.06
CA ASP A 14 -28.50 7.34 -3.19
C ASP A 14 -27.41 6.53 -2.47
N ALA A 15 -27.67 5.23 -2.29
CA ALA A 15 -26.76 4.32 -1.59
C ALA A 15 -25.41 4.11 -2.31
N HIS A 16 -25.33 4.29 -3.63
CA HIS A 16 -24.08 4.13 -4.38
C HIS A 16 -23.16 5.32 -4.14
N THR A 17 -23.71 6.54 -4.13
CA THR A 17 -23.00 7.77 -3.77
C THR A 17 -22.45 7.66 -2.33
N GLU A 18 -23.27 7.22 -1.38
CA GLU A 18 -22.83 7.01 0.00
C GLU A 18 -21.69 5.98 0.08
N ALA A 19 -21.82 4.85 -0.62
CA ALA A 19 -20.80 3.80 -0.63
C ALA A 19 -19.45 4.30 -1.20
N VAL A 20 -19.46 5.06 -2.30
CA VAL A 20 -18.26 5.63 -2.91
C VAL A 20 -17.61 6.64 -1.99
N LEU A 21 -18.37 7.55 -1.38
CA LEU A 21 -17.85 8.52 -0.42
C LEU A 21 -17.27 7.82 0.82
N ASN A 22 -17.92 6.77 1.32
CA ASN A 22 -17.44 5.99 2.45
C ASN A 22 -16.13 5.26 2.13
N LEU A 23 -16.00 4.71 0.93
CA LEU A 23 -14.77 4.10 0.45
C LEU A 23 -13.62 5.11 0.39
N HIS A 24 -13.85 6.29 -0.19
CA HIS A 24 -12.87 7.37 -0.24
C HIS A 24 -12.46 7.83 1.16
N PHE A 25 -13.41 8.11 2.03
CA PHE A 25 -13.15 8.54 3.40
C PHE A 25 -12.33 7.49 4.16
N THR A 26 -12.74 6.23 4.10
CA THR A 26 -12.08 5.12 4.79
C THR A 26 -10.66 4.91 4.26
N SER A 27 -10.46 4.98 2.94
CA SER A 27 -9.14 4.85 2.32
C SER A 27 -8.18 5.95 2.81
N HIS A 28 -8.63 7.22 2.82
CA HIS A 28 -7.82 8.34 3.33
C HIS A 28 -7.54 8.23 4.83
N TRP A 29 -8.53 7.80 5.60
CA TRP A 29 -8.38 7.59 7.04
C TRP A 29 -7.34 6.50 7.33
N LEU A 30 -7.41 5.34 6.67
CA LEU A 30 -6.43 4.26 6.79
C LEU A 30 -5.03 4.73 6.36
N TYR A 31 -4.92 5.44 5.24
CA TYR A 31 -3.64 5.99 4.78
C TYR A 31 -2.99 6.86 5.84
N ARG A 32 -3.74 7.78 6.47
CA ARG A 32 -3.22 8.64 7.54
C ARG A 32 -2.81 7.85 8.78
N VAL A 33 -3.62 6.86 9.19
CA VAL A 33 -3.29 6.01 10.34
C VAL A 33 -1.98 5.26 10.12
N PHE A 34 -1.78 4.68 8.94
CA PHE A 34 -0.52 4.02 8.59
C PHE A 34 0.64 5.02 8.53
N GLN A 35 0.44 6.18 7.92
CA GLN A 35 1.48 7.21 7.84
C GLN A 35 1.94 7.68 9.22
N GLU A 36 1.05 7.83 10.17
CA GLU A 36 1.40 8.22 11.54
C GLU A 36 2.27 7.16 12.23
N HIS A 37 1.98 5.87 12.01
CA HIS A 37 2.80 4.78 12.55
C HIS A 37 4.20 4.69 11.91
N LEU A 38 4.34 5.11 10.65
CA LEU A 38 5.61 5.08 9.94
C LEU A 38 6.49 6.32 10.16
N LYS A 39 5.95 7.34 10.82
CA LYS A 39 6.60 8.63 11.02
C LYS A 39 7.90 8.54 11.82
N ASP A 40 7.90 7.72 12.88
CA ASP A 40 9.06 7.51 13.74
C ASP A 40 10.22 6.82 13.01
N PHE A 41 9.93 6.15 11.90
CA PHE A 41 10.92 5.47 11.04
C PHE A 41 11.39 6.33 9.87
N ASP A 42 10.82 7.53 9.68
CA ASP A 42 11.06 8.39 8.51
C ASP A 42 10.82 7.63 7.19
N ILE A 43 9.72 6.87 7.13
CA ILE A 43 9.31 6.05 5.98
C ILE A 43 7.90 6.48 5.54
N SER A 44 7.70 6.71 4.23
CA SER A 44 6.36 6.92 3.68
C SER A 44 5.63 5.59 3.46
N ASN A 45 4.28 5.64 3.34
CA ASN A 45 3.47 4.47 2.99
C ASN A 45 3.96 3.78 1.71
N GLU A 46 4.35 4.54 0.69
CA GLU A 46 4.85 4.01 -0.57
C GLU A 46 6.23 3.35 -0.40
N GLN A 47 7.12 3.94 0.39
CA GLN A 47 8.41 3.35 0.70
C GLN A 47 8.26 2.05 1.50
N TYR A 48 7.37 2.02 2.49
CA TYR A 48 7.02 0.81 3.22
C TYR A 48 6.48 -0.27 2.29
N ASN A 49 5.59 0.09 1.36
CA ASN A 49 5.06 -0.85 0.37
C ASN A 49 6.17 -1.43 -0.53
N VAL A 50 7.13 -0.61 -0.99
CA VAL A 50 8.29 -1.10 -1.77
C VAL A 50 9.11 -2.10 -0.94
N LEU A 51 9.43 -1.79 0.31
CA LEU A 51 10.17 -2.72 1.18
C LEU A 51 9.42 -4.04 1.39
N ARG A 52 8.10 -3.99 1.57
CA ARG A 52 7.24 -5.19 1.70
C ARG A 52 7.25 -6.05 0.44
N ILE A 53 7.19 -5.44 -0.74
CA ILE A 53 7.27 -6.12 -2.04
C ILE A 53 8.61 -6.85 -2.15
N LEU A 54 9.71 -6.15 -1.87
CA LEU A 54 11.05 -6.73 -1.96
C LEU A 54 11.28 -7.84 -0.92
N ARG A 55 10.74 -7.70 0.30
CA ARG A 55 10.79 -8.77 1.33
C ARG A 55 10.06 -10.03 0.89
N GLY A 56 8.98 -9.90 0.14
CA GLY A 56 8.22 -11.05 -0.39
C GLY A 56 9.00 -11.90 -1.39
N ASN A 57 10.13 -11.42 -1.92
CA ASN A 57 10.96 -12.09 -2.91
C ASN A 57 12.44 -12.15 -2.46
N ARG A 58 12.69 -12.66 -1.26
CA ARG A 58 14.04 -12.67 -0.65
C ARG A 58 15.08 -13.44 -1.42
N GLU A 59 14.67 -14.46 -2.17
CA GLU A 59 15.56 -15.37 -2.90
C GLU A 59 15.90 -14.87 -4.31
N SER A 60 15.32 -13.74 -4.72
CA SER A 60 15.47 -13.19 -6.05
C SER A 60 15.45 -11.66 -6.01
N THR A 61 15.64 -11.04 -7.17
CA THR A 61 15.59 -9.60 -7.34
C THR A 61 14.35 -9.20 -8.16
N TYR A 62 13.92 -7.96 -8.03
CA TYR A 62 12.96 -7.35 -8.93
C TYR A 62 13.62 -6.25 -9.74
N ASN A 63 13.20 -6.08 -11.00
CA ASN A 63 13.47 -4.84 -11.71
C ASN A 63 12.45 -3.76 -11.32
N LEU A 64 12.70 -2.53 -11.77
CA LEU A 64 11.88 -1.38 -11.40
C LEU A 64 10.42 -1.50 -11.88
N CYS A 65 10.18 -2.06 -13.07
CA CYS A 65 8.84 -2.27 -13.60
C CYS A 65 8.05 -3.26 -12.74
N GLU A 66 8.70 -4.37 -12.37
CA GLU A 66 8.11 -5.39 -11.50
C GLU A 66 7.75 -4.84 -10.11
N VAL A 67 8.58 -3.94 -9.56
CA VAL A 67 8.25 -3.23 -8.32
C VAL A 67 7.02 -2.35 -8.52
N GLN A 68 7.01 -1.52 -9.58
CA GLN A 68 5.91 -0.60 -9.90
C GLN A 68 4.57 -1.32 -10.08
N GLU A 69 4.55 -2.45 -10.78
CA GLU A 69 3.34 -3.26 -11.02
C GLU A 69 2.72 -3.82 -9.74
N ARG A 70 3.55 -4.13 -8.73
CA ARG A 70 3.12 -4.67 -7.44
C ARG A 70 2.73 -3.63 -6.41
N MET A 71 3.03 -2.35 -6.67
CA MET A 71 2.69 -1.28 -5.75
C MET A 71 1.19 -1.07 -5.63
N LEU A 72 0.72 -0.81 -4.41
CA LEU A 72 -0.68 -0.43 -4.14
C LEU A 72 -1.02 0.90 -4.84
N ASN A 73 -0.11 1.86 -4.80
CA ASN A 73 -0.21 3.12 -5.53
C ASN A 73 0.68 3.06 -6.79
N ARG A 74 0.13 2.63 -7.91
CA ARG A 74 0.86 2.50 -9.19
C ARG A 74 1.23 3.83 -9.84
N THR A 75 0.62 4.94 -9.41
CA THR A 75 0.95 6.30 -9.90
C THR A 75 2.16 6.90 -9.18
N ALA A 76 2.58 6.33 -8.06
CA ALA A 76 3.77 6.76 -7.36
C ALA A 76 5.03 6.49 -8.19
N ASN A 77 6.01 7.39 -8.12
CA ASN A 77 7.27 7.26 -8.85
C ASN A 77 8.19 6.24 -8.17
N ALA A 78 8.16 4.98 -8.62
CA ALA A 78 8.98 3.90 -8.06
C ALA A 78 10.49 4.19 -8.14
N THR A 79 10.96 4.82 -9.20
CA THR A 79 12.39 5.20 -9.34
C THR A 79 12.83 6.09 -8.18
N ARG A 80 12.05 7.12 -7.88
CA ARG A 80 12.34 8.06 -6.78
C ARG A 80 12.27 7.38 -5.41
N LEU A 81 11.31 6.49 -5.23
CA LEU A 81 11.15 5.75 -3.97
C LEU A 81 12.33 4.81 -3.73
N VAL A 82 12.69 4.00 -4.73
CA VAL A 82 13.83 3.09 -4.67
C VAL A 82 15.13 3.85 -4.44
N GLU A 83 15.34 4.98 -5.12
CA GLU A 83 16.54 5.80 -4.94
C GLU A 83 16.64 6.38 -3.51
N LYS A 84 15.54 6.85 -2.93
CA LYS A 84 15.52 7.29 -1.53
C LYS A 84 15.86 6.16 -0.57
N LEU A 85 15.29 4.97 -0.77
CA LEU A 85 15.57 3.79 0.06
C LEU A 85 17.03 3.33 -0.11
N ARG A 86 17.57 3.38 -1.34
CA ARG A 86 18.96 3.05 -1.63
C ARG A 86 19.93 3.99 -0.89
N ARG A 87 19.68 5.30 -0.90
CA ARG A 87 20.50 6.29 -0.17
C ARG A 87 20.53 6.04 1.33
N ARG A 88 19.50 5.40 1.86
CA ARG A 88 19.44 5.00 3.27
C ARG A 88 20.00 3.60 3.52
N GLY A 89 20.53 2.93 2.50
CA GLY A 89 21.07 1.57 2.63
C GLY A 89 20.01 0.47 2.82
N LEU A 90 18.71 0.78 2.63
CA LEU A 90 17.61 -0.16 2.89
C LEU A 90 17.33 -1.09 1.71
N VAL A 91 17.75 -0.70 0.52
CA VAL A 91 17.70 -1.50 -0.71
C VAL A 91 19.03 -1.40 -1.45
N SER A 92 19.40 -2.46 -2.15
CA SER A 92 20.50 -2.49 -3.11
C SER A 92 19.96 -2.33 -4.53
N ARG A 93 20.82 -1.81 -5.39
CA ARG A 93 20.56 -1.65 -6.83
C ARG A 93 21.83 -2.03 -7.57
N GLN A 94 21.76 -3.09 -8.37
CA GLN A 94 22.91 -3.61 -9.11
C GLN A 94 22.52 -3.82 -10.57
N SER A 95 23.48 -3.71 -11.49
CA SER A 95 23.26 -4.13 -12.88
C SER A 95 23.14 -5.64 -12.90
N ASN A 96 22.15 -6.16 -13.64
CA ASN A 96 21.98 -7.59 -13.82
C ASN A 96 23.18 -8.16 -14.58
N GLU A 97 23.72 -9.31 -14.14
CA GLU A 97 24.90 -9.92 -14.73
C GLU A 97 24.62 -10.53 -16.12
N GLU A 98 23.39 -11.03 -16.32
CA GLU A 98 22.98 -11.66 -17.58
C GLU A 98 22.47 -10.62 -18.61
N ASP A 99 21.82 -9.55 -18.14
CA ASP A 99 21.32 -8.47 -18.99
C ASP A 99 21.66 -7.10 -18.37
N ARG A 100 22.73 -6.48 -18.84
CA ARG A 100 23.21 -5.16 -18.37
C ARG A 100 22.20 -4.02 -18.57
N ARG A 101 21.13 -4.23 -19.32
CA ARG A 101 20.03 -3.25 -19.46
C ARG A 101 19.04 -3.34 -18.31
N ARG A 102 19.06 -4.45 -17.56
CA ARG A 102 18.24 -4.64 -16.37
C ARG A 102 18.99 -4.17 -15.14
N VAL A 103 18.23 -3.66 -14.20
CA VAL A 103 18.71 -3.25 -12.89
C VAL A 103 17.97 -4.05 -11.85
N ASP A 104 18.71 -4.82 -11.09
CA ASP A 104 18.20 -5.66 -10.02
C ASP A 104 18.10 -4.85 -8.73
N ILE A 105 16.96 -4.96 -8.08
CA ILE A 105 16.63 -4.30 -6.83
C ILE A 105 16.32 -5.39 -5.80
N ALA A 106 17.01 -5.34 -4.66
CA ALA A 106 16.78 -6.23 -3.54
C ALA A 106 16.73 -5.47 -2.23
N ILE A 107 16.03 -6.03 -1.24
CA ILE A 107 16.07 -5.51 0.12
C ILE A 107 17.37 -5.90 0.80
N THR A 108 17.98 -4.98 1.54
CA THR A 108 19.18 -5.24 2.32
C THR A 108 18.85 -5.87 3.68
N ARG A 109 19.89 -6.29 4.41
CA ARG A 109 19.74 -6.74 5.79
C ARG A 109 19.19 -5.65 6.70
N GLU A 110 19.65 -4.41 6.51
CA GLU A 110 19.18 -3.22 7.20
C GLU A 110 17.71 -2.93 6.88
N GLY A 111 17.31 -3.06 5.60
CA GLY A 111 15.93 -2.94 5.18
C GLY A 111 15.01 -3.99 5.82
N LEU A 112 15.50 -5.24 5.94
CA LEU A 112 14.76 -6.30 6.63
C LEU A 112 14.64 -6.05 8.13
N SER A 113 15.70 -5.56 8.78
CA SER A 113 15.65 -5.20 10.20
C SER A 113 14.65 -4.08 10.47
N LEU A 114 14.70 -3.04 9.66
CA LEU A 114 13.74 -1.92 9.77
C LEU A 114 12.30 -2.38 9.56
N LEU A 115 12.05 -3.26 8.57
CA LEU A 115 10.71 -3.84 8.37
C LEU A 115 10.23 -4.65 9.56
N ALA A 116 11.11 -5.42 10.21
CA ALA A 116 10.75 -6.20 11.39
C ALA A 116 10.28 -5.31 12.55
N GLU A 117 10.89 -4.14 12.73
CA GLU A 117 10.46 -3.13 13.72
C GLU A 117 9.09 -2.52 13.34
N MET A 118 8.86 -2.31 12.03
CA MET A 118 7.60 -1.77 11.52
C MET A 118 6.47 -2.81 11.42
N ASP A 119 6.72 -4.09 11.60
CA ASP A 119 5.69 -5.12 11.51
C ASP A 119 4.68 -5.05 12.65
N GLN A 120 5.07 -4.64 13.85
CA GLN A 120 4.16 -4.52 15.01
C GLN A 120 2.95 -3.61 14.76
N PRO A 121 3.08 -2.36 14.24
CA PRO A 121 1.96 -1.54 13.88
C PRO A 121 1.01 -2.18 12.86
N SER A 122 1.56 -2.89 11.87
CA SER A 122 0.76 -3.60 10.86
C SER A 122 -0.04 -4.75 11.46
N GLU A 123 0.56 -5.51 12.37
CA GLU A 123 -0.12 -6.59 13.10
C GLU A 123 -1.22 -6.06 14.02
N GLU A 124 -0.97 -4.93 14.70
CA GLU A 124 -1.99 -4.29 15.52
C GLU A 124 -3.18 -3.81 14.68
N MET A 125 -2.93 -3.23 13.51
CA MET A 125 -3.99 -2.86 12.56
C MET A 125 -4.79 -4.09 12.13
N ASN A 126 -4.14 -5.21 11.81
CA ASN A 126 -4.79 -6.46 11.47
C ASN A 126 -5.65 -6.99 12.64
N ARG A 127 -5.14 -6.93 13.87
CA ARG A 127 -5.89 -7.32 15.07
C ARG A 127 -7.12 -6.44 15.29
N ARG A 128 -7.02 -5.13 15.10
CA ARG A 128 -8.15 -4.20 15.21
C ARG A 128 -9.20 -4.47 14.14
N THR A 129 -8.77 -4.72 12.91
CA THR A 129 -9.67 -5.10 11.80
C THR A 129 -10.39 -6.40 12.11
N ALA A 130 -9.70 -7.41 12.64
CA ALA A 130 -10.30 -8.69 13.03
C ALA A 130 -11.29 -8.58 14.21
N LYS A 131 -11.16 -7.55 15.03
CA LYS A 131 -12.17 -7.22 16.07
C LYS A 131 -13.38 -6.48 15.51
N ALA A 132 -13.19 -5.71 14.44
CA ALA A 132 -14.24 -4.89 13.83
C ALA A 132 -15.09 -5.68 12.81
N LEU A 133 -14.49 -6.66 12.12
CA LEU A 133 -15.12 -7.47 11.07
C LEU A 133 -14.86 -8.94 11.34
N THR A 134 -15.91 -9.75 11.23
CA THR A 134 -15.77 -11.21 11.15
C THR A 134 -15.02 -11.59 9.87
N SER A 135 -14.46 -12.80 9.81
CA SER A 135 -13.79 -13.29 8.60
C SER A 135 -14.72 -13.35 7.37
N GLU A 136 -16.01 -13.56 7.58
CA GLU A 136 -17.01 -13.59 6.51
C GLU A 136 -17.31 -12.18 5.98
N GLU A 137 -17.49 -11.21 6.87
CA GLU A 137 -17.66 -9.79 6.50
C GLU A 137 -16.44 -9.24 5.77
N ALA A 138 -15.23 -9.56 6.23
CA ALA A 138 -13.99 -9.17 5.57
C ALA A 138 -13.89 -9.77 4.15
N ARG A 139 -14.22 -11.05 3.95
CA ARG A 139 -14.28 -11.68 2.62
C ARG A 139 -15.37 -11.05 1.75
N THR A 140 -16.52 -10.71 2.33
CA THR A 140 -17.59 -10.04 1.59
C THR A 140 -17.17 -8.66 1.13
N LEU A 141 -16.55 -7.86 2.00
CA LEU A 141 -16.01 -6.55 1.65
C LEU A 141 -14.98 -6.67 0.51
N THR A 142 -14.03 -7.61 0.61
CA THR A 142 -13.02 -7.84 -0.46
C THR A 142 -13.71 -8.13 -1.79
N ARG A 143 -14.65 -9.06 -1.84
CA ARG A 143 -15.39 -9.42 -3.05
C ARG A 143 -16.17 -8.24 -3.65
N LEU A 144 -16.77 -7.39 -2.81
CA LEU A 144 -17.49 -6.20 -3.27
C LEU A 144 -16.55 -5.16 -3.89
N LEU A 145 -15.39 -4.93 -3.27
CA LEU A 145 -14.38 -4.03 -3.79
C LEU A 145 -13.74 -4.53 -5.09
N GLU A 146 -13.50 -5.84 -5.22
CA GLU A 146 -13.02 -6.46 -6.47
C GLU A 146 -14.04 -6.30 -7.59
N ARG A 147 -15.32 -6.65 -7.34
CA ARG A 147 -16.41 -6.48 -8.30
C ARG A 147 -16.60 -5.03 -8.72
N LEU A 148 -16.42 -4.07 -7.81
CA LEU A 148 -16.48 -2.64 -8.12
C LEU A 148 -15.39 -2.27 -9.14
N ARG A 149 -14.13 -2.70 -8.92
CA ARG A 149 -13.01 -2.43 -9.84
C ARG A 149 -13.18 -3.10 -11.20
N GLU A 150 -13.68 -4.34 -11.23
CA GLU A 150 -13.89 -5.10 -12.47
C GLU A 150 -14.98 -4.48 -13.36
N ARG A 151 -16.03 -3.90 -12.76
CA ARG A 151 -17.19 -3.38 -13.48
C ARG A 151 -17.16 -1.89 -13.75
N LEU A 152 -16.37 -1.14 -13.01
CA LEU A 152 -16.08 0.24 -13.34
C LEU A 152 -15.00 0.25 -14.43
N GLU A 153 -15.42 0.24 -15.69
CA GLU A 153 -14.56 0.63 -16.81
C GLU A 153 -14.26 2.13 -16.66
N ILE A 154 -13.34 2.48 -15.78
CA ILE A 154 -12.90 3.88 -15.64
C ILE A 154 -11.95 4.14 -16.80
N THR A 155 -12.49 4.60 -17.90
CA THR A 155 -11.71 5.39 -18.87
C THR A 155 -11.17 6.58 -18.06
N PRO A 156 -9.85 6.84 -18.04
CA PRO A 156 -9.32 8.02 -17.37
C PRO A 156 -10.09 9.24 -17.86
N LEU A 157 -10.64 10.02 -16.92
CA LEU A 157 -11.23 11.32 -17.26
C LEU A 157 -10.10 12.13 -17.90
N THR A 158 -10.17 12.29 -19.23
CA THR A 158 -9.23 13.10 -20.02
C THR A 158 -9.32 14.56 -19.63
#